data_e78f10e30352412e8232564e97c5a52d
#
_entry.id   e78f10e30352412e8232564e97c5a52d
#
_cell.length_a   1.000
_cell.length_b   1.000
_cell.length_c   1.000
_cell.angle_alpha   90.00
_cell.angle_beta   90.00
_cell.angle_gamma   90.00
#
_symmetry.space_group_name_H-M   'P 1'
#
loop_
_entity.id
_entity.type
_entity.pdbx_description
1 polymer ?
#
loop_
_entity_poly.entity_id
_entity_poly.type
_entity_poly.pdbx_seq_one_letter_code
_entity_poly.pdbx_strand_id
1 'polypeptide(L)'
;MTHLLNSINTRKLAFTTKSASHWVSFIRLFNYTFLTIFLVPFQVVNLLFFPSKASFISTIHHKLASHVLGLQIKVEGSPTKTKKALFVANHISYFDIVAIGSIVPGRFIAKQELSTWPVFGILAKLARTIFVSRSSSSAVKQLQLIEHVLFKSERLILFPEGTSSDGRKVLPFKPSLFEAPIQADAIVQPLTIRYEKINGMPVDLRSKPLLAWYGAMDLLPHLWQSLSVGTITIKIVFHKPIRAIVFSNRKKLASHCQKIIASESEKSNQ
;
A
#
# COMPACT_ATOMS: atom_id res chain seq x y z
N MET A 1 20.48 -32.35 -20.98
CA MET A 1 20.12 -31.52 -19.80
C MET A 1 19.38 -30.23 -20.18
N THR A 2 19.76 -29.54 -21.24
CA THR A 2 19.12 -28.29 -21.76
C THR A 2 17.71 -28.49 -22.30
N HIS A 3 17.37 -29.61 -22.93
CA HIS A 3 16.02 -29.90 -23.44
C HIS A 3 14.98 -30.13 -22.34
N LEU A 4 15.38 -30.69 -21.19
CA LEU A 4 14.49 -30.90 -20.05
C LEU A 4 14.16 -29.55 -19.34
N LEU A 5 15.12 -28.64 -19.25
CA LEU A 5 14.92 -27.31 -18.67
C LEU A 5 14.00 -26.44 -19.54
N ASN A 6 14.11 -26.55 -20.88
CA ASN A 6 13.21 -25.83 -21.78
C ASN A 6 11.77 -26.38 -21.75
N SER A 7 11.58 -27.71 -21.65
CA SER A 7 10.23 -28.30 -21.57
C SER A 7 9.55 -28.01 -20.24
N ILE A 8 10.33 -27.89 -19.15
CA ILE A 8 9.84 -27.48 -17.83
C ILE A 8 9.44 -26.01 -17.83
N ASN A 9 10.22 -25.14 -18.50
CA ASN A 9 9.91 -23.71 -18.60
C ASN A 9 8.67 -23.44 -19.49
N THR A 10 8.50 -24.13 -20.59
CA THR A 10 7.34 -23.95 -21.47
C THR A 10 6.04 -24.46 -20.84
N ARG A 11 6.06 -25.57 -20.10
CA ARG A 11 4.88 -26.03 -19.33
C ARG A 11 4.55 -25.13 -18.16
N LYS A 12 5.56 -24.51 -17.51
CA LYS A 12 5.39 -23.55 -16.40
C LYS A 12 4.79 -22.22 -16.87
N LEU A 13 5.20 -21.71 -18.03
CA LEU A 13 4.59 -20.56 -18.67
C LEU A 13 3.15 -20.85 -19.12
N ALA A 14 2.85 -22.03 -19.63
CA ALA A 14 1.52 -22.42 -20.08
C ALA A 14 0.48 -22.48 -18.95
N PHE A 15 0.89 -22.78 -17.70
CA PHE A 15 -0.03 -22.79 -16.57
C PHE A 15 -0.42 -21.37 -16.09
N THR A 16 0.51 -20.41 -16.21
CA THR A 16 0.24 -19.00 -15.89
C THR A 16 -0.52 -18.28 -17.02
N THR A 17 -0.30 -18.66 -18.27
CA THR A 17 -0.95 -18.02 -19.44
C THR A 17 -2.39 -18.46 -19.65
N LYS A 18 -2.80 -19.64 -19.16
CA LYS A 18 -4.17 -20.14 -19.32
C LYS A 18 -5.21 -19.39 -18.49
N SER A 19 -4.80 -18.59 -17.48
CA SER A 19 -5.70 -17.74 -16.67
C SER A 19 -5.50 -16.24 -16.87
N ALA A 20 -4.54 -15.80 -17.68
CA ALA A 20 -4.29 -14.39 -17.95
C ALA A 20 -5.02 -13.96 -19.22
N SER A 21 -5.91 -12.98 -19.13
CA SER A 21 -6.66 -12.47 -20.26
C SER A 21 -6.40 -10.98 -20.49
N HIS A 22 -5.85 -10.63 -21.63
CA HIS A 22 -5.65 -9.22 -22.02
C HIS A 22 -6.97 -8.43 -22.07
N TRP A 23 -8.10 -9.09 -22.37
CA TRP A 23 -9.41 -8.48 -22.29
C TRP A 23 -9.80 -8.08 -20.87
N VAL A 24 -9.45 -8.89 -19.89
CA VAL A 24 -9.66 -8.56 -18.47
C VAL A 24 -8.82 -7.34 -18.07
N SER A 25 -7.55 -7.28 -18.50
CA SER A 25 -6.70 -6.10 -18.27
C SER A 25 -7.31 -4.85 -18.87
N PHE A 26 -7.77 -4.94 -20.12
CA PHE A 26 -8.37 -3.80 -20.82
C PHE A 26 -9.65 -3.32 -20.11
N ILE A 27 -10.57 -4.22 -19.78
CA ILE A 27 -11.83 -3.90 -19.10
C ILE A 27 -11.55 -3.26 -17.73
N ARG A 28 -10.62 -3.82 -16.97
CA ARG A 28 -10.26 -3.28 -15.65
C ARG A 28 -9.62 -1.91 -15.74
N LEU A 29 -8.68 -1.73 -16.66
CA LEU A 29 -8.02 -0.46 -16.88
C LEU A 29 -9.03 0.60 -17.33
N PHE A 30 -9.91 0.25 -18.27
CA PHE A 30 -10.97 1.13 -18.75
C PHE A 30 -11.90 1.55 -17.60
N ASN A 31 -12.43 0.58 -16.85
CA ASN A 31 -13.33 0.85 -15.73
C ASN A 31 -12.64 1.63 -14.59
N TYR A 32 -11.37 1.34 -14.31
CA TYR A 32 -10.59 2.09 -13.32
C TYR A 32 -10.39 3.55 -13.76
N THR A 33 -10.05 3.75 -15.03
CA THR A 33 -9.87 5.10 -15.60
C THR A 33 -11.20 5.87 -15.58
N PHE A 34 -12.28 5.25 -16.02
CA PHE A 34 -13.62 5.84 -15.99
C PHE A 34 -14.05 6.21 -14.57
N LEU A 35 -13.91 5.29 -13.60
CA LEU A 35 -14.19 5.54 -12.19
C LEU A 35 -13.37 6.73 -11.65
N THR A 36 -12.09 6.77 -12.01
CA THR A 36 -11.18 7.83 -11.55
C THR A 36 -11.59 9.18 -12.12
N ILE A 37 -11.82 9.27 -13.44
CA ILE A 37 -12.26 10.51 -14.10
C ILE A 37 -13.61 10.98 -13.53
N PHE A 38 -14.52 10.04 -13.28
CA PHE A 38 -15.83 10.35 -12.70
C PHE A 38 -15.73 10.92 -11.28
N LEU A 39 -14.85 10.36 -10.42
CA LEU A 39 -14.75 10.78 -9.01
C LEU A 39 -13.84 12.00 -8.79
N VAL A 40 -12.95 12.33 -9.71
CA VAL A 40 -12.03 13.49 -9.57
C VAL A 40 -12.77 14.82 -9.35
N PRO A 41 -13.82 15.19 -10.10
CA PRO A 41 -14.56 16.43 -9.84
C PRO A 41 -15.15 16.48 -8.43
N PHE A 42 -15.71 15.34 -7.95
CA PHE A 42 -16.27 15.26 -6.60
C PHE A 42 -15.20 15.42 -5.52
N GLN A 43 -14.00 14.86 -5.75
CA GLN A 43 -12.86 15.06 -4.85
C GLN A 43 -12.41 16.51 -4.82
N VAL A 44 -12.36 17.20 -5.96
CA VAL A 44 -12.01 18.62 -6.02
C VAL A 44 -13.03 19.45 -5.23
N VAL A 45 -14.32 19.24 -5.43
CA VAL A 45 -15.40 19.90 -4.68
C VAL A 45 -15.29 19.58 -3.18
N ASN A 46 -15.03 18.31 -2.84
CA ASN A 46 -14.87 17.90 -1.44
C ASN A 46 -13.66 18.60 -0.76
N LEU A 47 -12.56 18.79 -1.47
CA LEU A 47 -11.38 19.49 -0.95
C LEU A 47 -11.64 20.99 -0.73
N LEU A 48 -12.41 21.60 -1.60
CA LEU A 48 -12.71 23.04 -1.53
C LEU A 48 -13.72 23.36 -0.43
N PHE A 49 -14.78 22.56 -0.30
CA PHE A 49 -15.92 22.89 0.58
C PHE A 49 -15.96 22.07 1.87
N PHE A 50 -15.33 20.89 1.92
CA PHE A 50 -15.37 19.97 3.07
C PHE A 50 -13.98 19.46 3.49
N PRO A 51 -13.02 20.34 3.81
CA PRO A 51 -11.63 19.93 4.08
C PRO A 51 -11.50 18.95 5.26
N SER A 52 -12.41 18.97 6.22
CA SER A 52 -12.47 18.00 7.32
C SER A 52 -12.83 16.58 6.89
N LYS A 53 -13.46 16.43 5.73
CA LYS A 53 -13.84 15.14 5.13
C LYS A 53 -13.01 14.81 3.90
N ALA A 54 -11.84 15.41 3.75
CA ALA A 54 -11.00 15.34 2.55
C ALA A 54 -10.64 13.91 2.11
N SER A 55 -10.54 12.95 3.03
CA SER A 55 -10.26 11.54 2.72
C SER A 55 -11.51 10.74 2.32
N PHE A 56 -12.70 11.32 2.36
CA PHE A 56 -13.95 10.58 2.13
C PHE A 56 -14.06 10.05 0.70
N ILE A 57 -13.93 10.93 -0.30
CA ILE A 57 -14.02 10.54 -1.72
C ILE A 57 -12.86 9.62 -2.12
N SER A 58 -11.63 9.89 -1.63
CA SER A 58 -10.49 9.00 -1.91
C SER A 58 -10.69 7.60 -1.32
N THR A 59 -11.31 7.47 -0.15
CA THR A 59 -11.65 6.16 0.43
C THR A 59 -12.72 5.44 -0.40
N ILE A 60 -13.75 6.15 -0.88
CA ILE A 60 -14.75 5.58 -1.80
C ILE A 60 -14.07 5.13 -3.10
N HIS A 61 -13.19 5.98 -3.67
CA HIS A 61 -12.43 5.62 -4.86
C HIS A 61 -11.64 4.32 -4.65
N HIS A 62 -10.86 4.20 -3.56
CA HIS A 62 -10.11 2.99 -3.26
C HIS A 62 -11.02 1.76 -3.08
N LYS A 63 -12.18 1.94 -2.43
CA LYS A 63 -13.14 0.85 -2.23
C LYS A 63 -13.74 0.37 -3.56
N LEU A 64 -14.17 1.26 -4.43
CA LEU A 64 -14.68 0.90 -5.76
C LEU A 64 -13.56 0.36 -6.65
N ALA A 65 -12.37 0.99 -6.63
CA ALA A 65 -11.20 0.52 -7.35
C ALA A 65 -10.80 -0.90 -6.95
N SER A 66 -10.89 -1.26 -5.67
CA SER A 66 -10.58 -2.63 -5.24
C SER A 66 -11.48 -3.66 -5.93
N HIS A 67 -12.76 -3.38 -6.11
CA HIS A 67 -13.68 -4.25 -6.83
C HIS A 67 -13.38 -4.31 -8.34
N VAL A 68 -13.17 -3.15 -8.96
CA VAL A 68 -12.81 -3.05 -10.38
C VAL A 68 -11.53 -3.82 -10.70
N LEU A 69 -10.54 -3.73 -9.81
CA LEU A 69 -9.24 -4.40 -9.97
C LEU A 69 -9.29 -5.88 -9.57
N GLY A 70 -10.42 -6.37 -9.06
CA GLY A 70 -10.60 -7.77 -8.66
C GLY A 70 -9.90 -8.13 -7.35
N LEU A 71 -9.72 -7.14 -6.46
CA LEU A 71 -9.11 -7.36 -5.15
C LEU A 71 -10.17 -7.83 -4.14
N GLN A 72 -9.96 -8.99 -3.54
CA GLN A 72 -10.74 -9.52 -2.43
C GLN A 72 -9.97 -9.25 -1.14
N ILE A 73 -10.41 -8.25 -0.38
CA ILE A 73 -9.71 -7.83 0.83
C ILE A 73 -10.31 -8.53 2.04
N LYS A 74 -9.49 -9.34 2.71
CA LYS A 74 -9.82 -9.98 3.99
C LYS A 74 -9.19 -9.18 5.13
N VAL A 75 -9.97 -8.86 6.13
CA VAL A 75 -9.54 -8.07 7.27
C VAL A 75 -9.56 -8.93 8.53
N GLU A 76 -8.45 -8.94 9.26
CA GLU A 76 -8.34 -9.50 10.60
C GLU A 76 -8.00 -8.38 11.57
N GLY A 77 -8.70 -8.33 12.70
CA GLY A 77 -8.66 -7.19 13.60
C GLY A 77 -9.45 -5.98 13.06
N SER A 78 -9.13 -4.80 13.54
CA SER A 78 -9.81 -3.57 13.11
C SER A 78 -8.91 -2.34 13.23
N PRO A 79 -9.10 -1.32 12.39
CA PRO A 79 -8.39 -0.06 12.54
C PRO A 79 -8.78 0.64 13.83
N THR A 80 -7.81 1.27 14.49
CA THR A 80 -8.08 2.08 15.68
C THR A 80 -9.11 3.16 15.39
N LYS A 81 -10.02 3.40 16.34
CA LYS A 81 -11.02 4.47 16.25
C LYS A 81 -10.38 5.85 16.39
N THR A 82 -9.20 5.93 17.01
CA THR A 82 -8.45 7.16 17.19
C THR A 82 -8.10 7.78 15.83
N LYS A 83 -8.41 9.06 15.68
CA LYS A 83 -8.07 9.80 14.45
C LYS A 83 -6.58 10.20 14.42
N LYS A 84 -6.00 10.53 15.57
CA LYS A 84 -4.58 10.85 15.73
C LYS A 84 -3.74 9.55 15.67
N ALA A 85 -3.58 8.99 14.48
CA ALA A 85 -2.95 7.68 14.32
C ALA A 85 -2.07 7.59 13.08
N LEU A 86 -0.94 6.89 13.24
CA LEU A 86 -0.06 6.45 12.16
C LEU A 86 -0.23 4.94 11.96
N PHE A 87 -0.74 4.54 10.81
CA PHE A 87 -0.76 3.15 10.37
C PHE A 87 0.55 2.82 9.66
N VAL A 88 1.17 1.72 10.04
CA VAL A 88 2.50 1.30 9.55
C VAL A 88 2.39 -0.09 8.96
N ALA A 89 2.76 -0.26 7.68
CA ALA A 89 2.61 -1.53 6.96
C ALA A 89 3.89 -1.93 6.21
N ASN A 90 4.05 -3.24 5.98
CA ASN A 90 4.96 -3.72 4.95
C ASN A 90 4.44 -3.35 3.55
N HIS A 91 5.32 -3.35 2.54
CA HIS A 91 5.00 -2.91 1.19
C HIS A 91 5.44 -3.91 0.13
N ILE A 92 4.48 -4.41 -0.64
CA ILE A 92 4.69 -5.45 -1.66
C ILE A 92 4.35 -4.92 -3.06
N SER A 93 3.28 -4.11 -3.16
CA SER A 93 2.74 -3.69 -4.45
C SER A 93 2.01 -2.35 -4.35
N TYR A 94 1.81 -1.70 -5.48
CA TYR A 94 0.89 -0.55 -5.59
C TYR A 94 -0.57 -0.92 -5.23
N PHE A 95 -0.96 -2.19 -5.28
CA PHE A 95 -2.27 -2.65 -4.79
C PHE A 95 -2.45 -2.46 -3.28
N ASP A 96 -1.36 -2.40 -2.50
CA ASP A 96 -1.42 -2.15 -1.06
C ASP A 96 -2.07 -0.80 -0.75
N ILE A 97 -1.82 0.20 -1.61
CA ILE A 97 -2.40 1.54 -1.48
C ILE A 97 -3.92 1.47 -1.62
N VAL A 98 -4.40 0.73 -2.64
CA VAL A 98 -5.83 0.53 -2.88
C VAL A 98 -6.45 -0.26 -1.74
N ALA A 99 -5.79 -1.34 -1.31
CA ALA A 99 -6.29 -2.23 -0.27
C ALA A 99 -6.42 -1.52 1.08
N ILE A 100 -5.36 -0.85 1.57
CA ILE A 100 -5.43 -0.10 2.84
C ILE A 100 -6.35 1.10 2.72
N GLY A 101 -6.26 1.87 1.63
CA GLY A 101 -7.06 3.08 1.41
C GLY A 101 -8.56 2.81 1.34
N SER A 102 -8.98 1.57 1.00
CA SER A 102 -10.39 1.16 1.02
C SER A 102 -10.96 0.95 2.43
N ILE A 103 -10.08 0.78 3.44
CA ILE A 103 -10.45 0.46 4.83
C ILE A 103 -10.14 1.63 5.76
N VAL A 104 -8.98 2.26 5.56
CA VAL A 104 -8.47 3.33 6.44
C VAL A 104 -8.60 4.67 5.72
N PRO A 105 -9.58 5.52 6.11
CA PRO A 105 -9.63 6.89 5.62
C PRO A 105 -8.46 7.67 6.23
N GLY A 106 -7.42 7.90 5.44
CA GLY A 106 -6.17 8.54 5.87
C GLY A 106 -5.35 9.06 4.70
N ARG A 107 -4.23 9.72 5.01
CA ARG A 107 -3.30 10.26 4.03
C ARG A 107 -2.07 9.38 3.96
N PHE A 108 -1.65 9.01 2.77
CA PHE A 108 -0.41 8.27 2.57
C PHE A 108 0.81 9.20 2.70
N ILE A 109 1.90 8.63 3.19
CA ILE A 109 3.22 9.24 3.15
C ILE A 109 4.00 8.52 2.04
N ALA A 110 4.46 9.27 1.04
CA ALA A 110 5.13 8.72 -0.14
C ALA A 110 6.41 9.49 -0.47
N LYS A 111 7.26 8.91 -1.32
CA LYS A 111 8.47 9.58 -1.80
C LYS A 111 8.13 10.81 -2.66
N GLN A 112 8.97 11.84 -2.59
CA GLN A 112 8.83 13.09 -3.36
C GLN A 112 8.76 12.84 -4.87
N GLU A 113 9.52 11.88 -5.38
CA GLU A 113 9.58 11.54 -6.80
C GLU A 113 8.22 11.12 -7.37
N LEU A 114 7.37 10.50 -6.55
CA LEU A 114 6.01 10.12 -6.97
C LEU A 114 5.15 11.34 -7.35
N SER A 115 5.42 12.52 -6.76
CA SER A 115 4.65 13.73 -7.01
C SER A 115 4.73 14.23 -8.45
N THR A 116 5.76 13.83 -9.19
CA THR A 116 6.02 14.19 -10.59
C THR A 116 5.56 13.14 -11.60
N TRP A 117 5.11 11.98 -11.12
CA TRP A 117 4.63 10.93 -12.02
C TRP A 117 3.35 11.38 -12.74
N PRO A 118 3.28 11.19 -14.07
CA PRO A 118 2.06 11.46 -14.81
C PRO A 118 0.87 10.70 -14.20
N VAL A 119 -0.29 11.33 -14.15
CA VAL A 119 -1.54 10.78 -13.58
C VAL A 119 -1.43 10.44 -12.09
N PHE A 120 -0.54 9.53 -11.70
CA PHE A 120 -0.40 9.06 -10.30
C PHE A 120 0.00 10.19 -9.34
N GLY A 121 0.87 11.11 -9.76
CA GLY A 121 1.25 12.28 -8.95
C GLY A 121 0.07 13.23 -8.72
N ILE A 122 -0.77 13.43 -9.73
CA ILE A 122 -1.98 14.25 -9.61
C ILE A 122 -2.97 13.59 -8.65
N LEU A 123 -3.24 12.30 -8.82
CA LEU A 123 -4.14 11.54 -7.95
C LEU A 123 -3.65 11.51 -6.49
N ALA A 124 -2.34 11.34 -6.28
CA ALA A 124 -1.73 11.39 -4.96
C ALA A 124 -1.88 12.78 -4.31
N LYS A 125 -1.72 13.88 -5.07
CA LYS A 125 -1.97 15.24 -4.58
C LYS A 125 -3.45 15.44 -4.20
N LEU A 126 -4.37 14.97 -5.02
CA LEU A 126 -5.81 15.02 -4.73
C LEU A 126 -6.19 14.18 -3.51
N ALA A 127 -5.49 13.07 -3.26
CA ALA A 127 -5.62 12.29 -2.03
C ALA A 127 -4.87 12.91 -0.83
N ARG A 128 -4.29 14.11 -0.97
CA ARG A 128 -3.51 14.83 0.06
C ARG A 128 -2.30 14.03 0.57
N THR A 129 -1.69 13.21 -0.26
CA THR A 129 -0.48 12.48 0.08
C THR A 129 0.62 13.42 0.56
N ILE A 130 1.30 13.06 1.65
CA ILE A 130 2.47 13.79 2.14
C ILE A 130 3.69 13.26 1.41
N PHE A 131 4.34 14.12 0.64
CA PHE A 131 5.55 13.75 -0.07
C PHE A 131 6.78 14.04 0.77
N VAL A 132 7.67 13.04 0.92
CA VAL A 132 8.89 13.14 1.69
C VAL A 132 10.12 12.92 0.80
N SER A 133 11.07 13.82 0.90
CA SER A 133 12.36 13.76 0.21
C SER A 133 13.40 13.02 1.06
N ARG A 134 14.42 12.47 0.43
CA ARG A 134 15.58 11.88 1.11
C ARG A 134 16.61 12.92 1.55
N SER A 135 16.44 14.17 1.14
CA SER A 135 17.37 15.24 1.48
C SER A 135 17.32 15.56 2.98
N SER A 136 18.47 15.61 3.63
CA SER A 136 18.62 16.00 5.03
C SER A 136 18.14 17.43 5.29
N SER A 137 18.29 18.34 4.31
CA SER A 137 17.85 19.74 4.41
C SER A 137 16.33 19.90 4.57
N SER A 138 15.54 18.93 4.08
CA SER A 138 14.08 18.97 4.19
C SER A 138 13.53 18.10 5.32
N ALA A 139 14.38 17.30 6.00
CA ALA A 139 13.95 16.31 6.99
C ALA A 139 13.16 16.93 8.15
N VAL A 140 13.63 18.05 8.68
CA VAL A 140 12.96 18.75 9.81
C VAL A 140 11.59 19.26 9.38
N LYS A 141 11.49 19.92 8.22
CA LYS A 141 10.20 20.43 7.70
C LYS A 141 9.19 19.30 7.45
N GLN A 142 9.67 18.16 6.98
CA GLN A 142 8.83 16.98 6.73
C GLN A 142 8.30 16.38 8.04
N LEU A 143 9.13 16.26 9.05
CA LEU A 143 8.71 15.81 10.38
C LEU A 143 7.66 16.76 10.97
N GLN A 144 7.93 18.07 10.94
CA GLN A 144 6.97 19.09 11.41
C GLN A 144 5.64 19.02 10.68
N LEU A 145 5.64 18.76 9.36
CA LEU A 145 4.40 18.58 8.58
C LEU A 145 3.62 17.35 9.04
N ILE A 146 4.30 16.22 9.24
CA ILE A 146 3.67 14.97 9.71
C ILE A 146 3.11 15.15 11.13
N GLU A 147 3.89 15.76 12.03
CA GLU A 147 3.44 16.11 13.38
C GLU A 147 2.19 17.00 13.34
N HIS A 148 2.23 18.07 12.55
CA HIS A 148 1.09 18.98 12.40
C HIS A 148 -0.18 18.26 11.94
N VAL A 149 -0.06 17.34 10.98
CA VAL A 149 -1.20 16.55 10.49
C VAL A 149 -1.73 15.62 11.59
N LEU A 150 -0.84 15.00 12.36
CA LEU A 150 -1.23 14.18 13.52
C LEU A 150 -1.89 15.02 14.61
N PHE A 151 -1.39 16.22 14.91
CA PHE A 151 -2.03 17.15 15.85
C PHE A 151 -3.42 17.60 15.42
N LYS A 152 -3.66 17.69 14.09
CA LYS A 152 -5.01 17.92 13.54
C LYS A 152 -5.93 16.70 13.61
N SER A 153 -5.50 15.64 14.30
CA SER A 153 -6.25 14.39 14.42
C SER A 153 -6.61 13.77 13.07
N GLU A 154 -5.66 13.79 12.14
CA GLU A 154 -5.77 13.07 10.86
C GLU A 154 -5.01 11.74 10.95
N ARG A 155 -5.48 10.74 10.20
CA ARG A 155 -4.83 9.42 10.07
C ARG A 155 -3.79 9.47 8.97
N LEU A 156 -2.63 8.88 9.25
CA LEU A 156 -1.54 8.72 8.29
C LEU A 156 -1.25 7.25 8.05
N ILE A 157 -0.77 6.93 6.84
CA ILE A 157 -0.40 5.58 6.41
C ILE A 157 1.02 5.64 5.87
N LEU A 158 1.89 4.81 6.43
CA LEU A 158 3.32 4.78 6.11
C LEU A 158 3.78 3.37 5.74
N PHE A 159 4.55 3.27 4.66
CA PHE A 159 5.35 2.11 4.31
C PHE A 159 6.82 2.39 4.67
N PRO A 160 7.29 2.04 5.87
CA PRO A 160 8.59 2.49 6.37
C PRO A 160 9.78 1.75 5.72
N GLU A 161 9.54 0.70 4.95
CA GLU A 161 10.54 0.08 4.06
C GLU A 161 11.05 1.11 3.04
N GLY A 162 10.21 2.06 2.67
CA GLY A 162 10.52 3.12 1.70
C GLY A 162 10.72 2.60 0.28
N THR A 163 10.38 1.35 0.02
CA THR A 163 10.28 0.71 -1.30
C THR A 163 9.39 -0.52 -1.15
N SER A 164 8.79 -0.99 -2.24
CA SER A 164 8.13 -2.29 -2.27
C SER A 164 9.16 -3.42 -2.37
N SER A 165 8.80 -4.60 -1.88
CA SER A 165 9.61 -5.80 -1.82
C SER A 165 8.95 -6.98 -2.54
N ASP A 166 9.65 -8.09 -2.69
CA ASP A 166 9.09 -9.34 -3.24
C ASP A 166 8.11 -10.05 -2.28
N GLY A 167 7.90 -9.49 -1.09
CA GLY A 167 7.02 -10.04 -0.07
C GLY A 167 7.49 -11.33 0.59
N ARG A 168 8.76 -11.75 0.37
CA ARG A 168 9.33 -12.92 1.07
C ARG A 168 9.72 -12.59 2.49
N LYS A 169 10.27 -11.38 2.68
CA LYS A 169 10.66 -10.84 3.99
C LYS A 169 10.30 -9.37 4.05
N VAL A 170 9.97 -8.92 5.25
CA VAL A 170 9.79 -7.50 5.53
C VAL A 170 11.17 -6.83 5.58
N LEU A 171 11.35 -5.80 4.76
CA LEU A 171 12.61 -5.06 4.72
C LEU A 171 12.81 -4.22 6.00
N PRO A 172 14.06 -3.81 6.30
CA PRO A 172 14.34 -2.97 7.46
C PRO A 172 13.54 -1.65 7.43
N PHE A 173 12.89 -1.33 8.53
CA PHE A 173 12.13 -0.10 8.66
C PHE A 173 13.03 1.10 8.88
N LYS A 174 12.83 2.16 8.08
CA LYS A 174 13.52 3.44 8.22
C LYS A 174 12.93 4.19 9.43
N PRO A 175 13.73 4.48 10.47
CA PRO A 175 13.19 5.00 11.72
C PRO A 175 12.87 6.50 11.69
N SER A 176 13.31 7.25 10.67
CA SER A 176 13.25 8.71 10.67
C SER A 176 11.85 9.27 10.91
N LEU A 177 10.84 8.74 10.23
CA LEU A 177 9.47 9.24 10.33
C LEU A 177 8.71 8.76 11.59
N PHE A 178 9.28 7.83 12.35
CA PHE A 178 8.71 7.41 13.63
C PHE A 178 8.94 8.43 14.76
N GLU A 179 9.74 9.46 14.52
CA GLU A 179 9.88 10.59 15.45
C GLU A 179 8.57 11.37 15.59
N ALA A 180 7.91 11.66 14.46
CA ALA A 180 6.69 12.45 14.43
C ALA A 180 5.55 11.89 15.32
N PRO A 181 5.18 10.60 15.29
CA PRO A 181 4.17 10.07 16.19
C PRO A 181 4.59 10.08 17.67
N ILE A 182 5.87 10.01 18.00
CA ILE A 182 6.35 10.16 19.40
C ILE A 182 6.12 11.60 19.87
N GLN A 183 6.58 12.59 19.11
CA GLN A 183 6.42 14.01 19.43
C GLN A 183 4.95 14.42 19.49
N ALA A 184 4.13 13.86 18.61
CA ALA A 184 2.70 14.12 18.59
C ALA A 184 1.92 13.35 19.67
N ASP A 185 2.49 12.44 20.45
CA ASP A 185 1.78 11.47 21.29
C ASP A 185 0.62 10.81 20.51
N ALA A 186 0.94 10.23 19.37
CA ALA A 186 -0.03 9.58 18.50
C ALA A 186 -0.09 8.06 18.74
N ILE A 187 -1.18 7.46 18.33
CA ILE A 187 -1.27 6.01 18.24
C ILE A 187 -0.53 5.53 16.99
N VAL A 188 0.30 4.51 17.12
CA VAL A 188 0.88 3.76 16.00
C VAL A 188 0.21 2.40 15.93
N GLN A 189 -0.35 2.05 14.78
CA GLN A 189 -0.95 0.74 14.59
C GLN A 189 -0.23 -0.01 13.47
N PRO A 190 0.50 -1.11 13.78
CA PRO A 190 1.10 -1.96 12.78
C PRO A 190 0.03 -2.73 11.98
N LEU A 191 0.31 -2.94 10.69
CA LEU A 191 -0.51 -3.66 9.73
C LEU A 191 0.36 -4.67 8.99
N THR A 192 -0.10 -5.90 8.84
CA THR A 192 0.56 -6.85 7.95
C THR A 192 -0.29 -7.08 6.70
N ILE A 193 0.33 -6.92 5.52
CA ILE A 193 -0.28 -7.19 4.23
C ILE A 193 0.28 -8.51 3.70
N ARG A 194 -0.62 -9.40 3.26
CA ARG A 194 -0.28 -10.67 2.63
C ARG A 194 -1.13 -10.89 1.40
N TYR A 195 -0.50 -11.32 0.32
CA TYR A 195 -1.18 -11.80 -0.88
C TYR A 195 -1.37 -13.31 -0.74
N GLU A 196 -2.61 -13.74 -0.50
CA GLU A 196 -2.89 -15.14 -0.15
C GLU A 196 -3.22 -15.99 -1.38
N LYS A 197 -4.06 -15.46 -2.29
CA LYS A 197 -4.57 -16.26 -3.40
C LYS A 197 -4.68 -15.47 -4.70
N ILE A 198 -4.50 -16.18 -5.82
CA ILE A 198 -4.88 -15.74 -7.16
C ILE A 198 -5.92 -16.75 -7.67
N ASN A 199 -7.12 -16.30 -8.05
CA ASN A 199 -8.22 -17.15 -8.53
C ASN A 199 -8.56 -18.30 -7.57
N GLY A 200 -8.49 -18.05 -6.26
CA GLY A 200 -8.71 -19.05 -5.24
C GLY A 200 -7.52 -19.97 -4.95
N MET A 201 -6.47 -19.99 -5.79
CA MET A 201 -5.26 -20.79 -5.61
C MET A 201 -4.24 -20.03 -4.74
N PRO A 202 -3.55 -20.70 -3.81
CA PRO A 202 -2.52 -20.07 -2.99
C PRO A 202 -1.43 -19.41 -3.84
N VAL A 203 -0.94 -18.25 -3.38
CA VAL A 203 0.21 -17.57 -4.00
C VAL A 203 1.49 -18.32 -3.64
N ASP A 204 2.20 -18.77 -4.66
CA ASP A 204 3.49 -19.42 -4.54
C ASP A 204 4.64 -18.53 -5.05
N LEU A 205 5.88 -19.01 -4.98
CA LEU A 205 7.07 -18.29 -5.43
C LEU A 205 7.03 -17.93 -6.93
N ARG A 206 6.25 -18.65 -7.74
CA ARG A 206 6.16 -18.44 -9.20
C ARG A 206 5.13 -17.39 -9.54
N SER A 207 4.04 -17.32 -8.77
CA SER A 207 2.96 -16.37 -8.98
C SER A 207 3.19 -15.02 -8.25
N LYS A 208 4.05 -14.98 -7.22
CA LYS A 208 4.41 -13.74 -6.51
C LYS A 208 4.82 -12.59 -7.44
N PRO A 209 5.69 -12.77 -8.47
CA PRO A 209 6.07 -11.69 -9.37
C PRO A 209 4.92 -11.08 -10.20
N LEU A 210 3.76 -11.73 -10.27
CA LEU A 210 2.56 -11.15 -10.89
C LEU A 210 1.87 -10.12 -10.00
N LEU A 211 2.15 -10.13 -8.71
CA LEU A 211 1.51 -9.28 -7.70
C LEU A 211 2.48 -8.28 -7.08
N ALA A 212 3.68 -8.73 -6.76
CA ALA A 212 4.72 -7.92 -6.13
C ALA A 212 5.44 -7.07 -7.18
N TRP A 213 5.44 -5.76 -6.96
CA TRP A 213 6.16 -4.81 -7.81
C TRP A 213 7.39 -4.28 -7.08
N TYR A 214 8.58 -4.67 -7.50
CA TYR A 214 9.83 -4.36 -6.78
C TYR A 214 11.05 -4.25 -7.70
N GLY A 215 12.14 -3.71 -7.17
CA GLY A 215 13.39 -3.58 -7.90
C GLY A 215 13.29 -2.64 -9.10
N ALA A 216 13.75 -3.11 -10.26
CA ALA A 216 13.76 -2.37 -11.52
C ALA A 216 12.58 -2.73 -12.44
N MET A 217 11.48 -3.28 -11.89
CA MET A 217 10.31 -3.63 -12.71
C MET A 217 9.63 -2.36 -13.26
N ASP A 218 9.39 -2.35 -14.57
CA ASP A 218 8.61 -1.30 -15.21
C ASP A 218 7.14 -1.38 -14.79
N LEU A 219 6.59 -0.24 -14.36
CA LEU A 219 5.24 -0.18 -13.81
C LEU A 219 4.17 -0.62 -14.82
N LEU A 220 4.18 -0.08 -16.04
CA LEU A 220 3.09 -0.31 -16.99
C LEU A 220 3.00 -1.75 -17.48
N PRO A 221 4.10 -2.42 -17.90
CA PRO A 221 4.07 -3.83 -18.25
C PRO A 221 3.63 -4.72 -17.07
N HIS A 222 4.15 -4.45 -15.86
CA HIS A 222 3.77 -5.20 -14.67
C HIS A 222 2.29 -5.00 -14.32
N LEU A 223 1.79 -3.76 -14.35
CA LEU A 223 0.38 -3.45 -14.11
C LEU A 223 -0.52 -4.20 -15.09
N TRP A 224 -0.18 -4.19 -16.39
CA TRP A 224 -0.92 -4.90 -17.41
C TRP A 224 -1.03 -6.40 -17.12
N GLN A 225 0.09 -7.03 -16.75
CA GLN A 225 0.12 -8.45 -16.37
C GLN A 225 -0.68 -8.70 -15.08
N SER A 226 -0.54 -7.87 -14.07
CA SER A 226 -1.28 -8.00 -12.80
C SER A 226 -2.78 -7.83 -13.00
N LEU A 227 -3.21 -6.97 -13.92
CA LEU A 227 -4.62 -6.78 -14.24
C LEU A 227 -5.22 -7.95 -15.04
N SER A 228 -4.38 -8.75 -15.73
CA SER A 228 -4.84 -9.90 -16.53
C SER A 228 -5.21 -11.11 -15.68
N VAL A 229 -4.68 -11.21 -14.45
CA VAL A 229 -5.08 -12.28 -13.53
C VAL A 229 -6.50 -12.04 -13.01
N GLY A 230 -7.20 -13.08 -12.60
CA GLY A 230 -8.57 -12.94 -12.12
C GLY A 230 -8.70 -12.23 -10.78
N THR A 231 -9.16 -12.94 -9.75
CA THR A 231 -9.28 -12.37 -8.39
C THR A 231 -7.98 -12.49 -7.60
N ILE A 232 -7.64 -11.44 -6.87
CA ILE A 232 -6.47 -11.40 -5.98
C ILE A 232 -6.97 -11.27 -4.55
N THR A 233 -6.70 -12.27 -3.71
CA THR A 233 -7.04 -12.20 -2.28
C THR A 233 -5.89 -11.60 -1.50
N ILE A 234 -6.16 -10.45 -0.87
CA ILE A 234 -5.22 -9.74 -0.01
C ILE A 234 -5.75 -9.80 1.42
N LYS A 235 -4.94 -10.29 2.35
CA LYS A 235 -5.25 -10.26 3.78
C LYS A 235 -4.53 -9.09 4.43
N ILE A 236 -5.27 -8.30 5.22
CA ILE A 236 -4.75 -7.20 6.03
C ILE A 236 -5.02 -7.54 7.50
N VAL A 237 -3.96 -7.67 8.27
CA VAL A 237 -4.03 -7.93 9.72
C VAL A 237 -3.74 -6.65 10.47
N PHE A 238 -4.72 -6.14 11.23
CA PHE A 238 -4.56 -4.99 12.12
C PHE A 238 -4.08 -5.49 13.47
N HIS A 239 -2.84 -5.15 13.83
CA HIS A 239 -2.29 -5.47 15.15
C HIS A 239 -2.77 -4.50 16.23
N LYS A 240 -2.46 -4.80 17.49
CA LYS A 240 -2.84 -3.93 18.62
C LYS A 240 -2.25 -2.52 18.45
N PRO A 241 -3.06 -1.47 18.60
CA PRO A 241 -2.57 -0.10 18.59
C PRO A 241 -1.62 0.16 19.78
N ILE A 242 -0.60 0.99 19.56
CA ILE A 242 0.46 1.27 20.52
C ILE A 242 0.56 2.78 20.68
N ARG A 243 0.66 3.31 21.90
CA ARG A 243 1.02 4.72 22.13
C ARG A 243 2.48 4.93 21.78
N ALA A 244 2.78 5.84 20.87
CA ALA A 244 4.15 6.08 20.43
C ALA A 244 5.05 6.59 21.55
N ILE A 245 4.51 7.41 22.46
CA ILE A 245 5.25 8.05 23.57
C ILE A 245 5.86 7.05 24.56
N VAL A 246 5.37 5.80 24.62
CA VAL A 246 5.95 4.79 25.53
C VAL A 246 7.33 4.31 25.09
N PHE A 247 7.75 4.64 23.87
CA PHE A 247 9.06 4.27 23.36
C PHE A 247 10.07 5.39 23.57
N SER A 248 11.22 5.03 24.11
CA SER A 248 12.30 5.98 24.42
C SER A 248 12.91 6.66 23.20
N ASN A 249 12.73 6.10 22.00
CA ASN A 249 13.18 6.70 20.75
C ASN A 249 12.57 6.02 19.53
N ARG A 250 12.66 6.72 18.38
CA ARG A 250 12.15 6.28 17.08
C ARG A 250 12.70 4.92 16.58
N LYS A 251 13.95 4.56 16.91
CA LYS A 251 14.56 3.30 16.49
C LYS A 251 13.89 2.12 17.18
N LYS A 252 13.60 2.22 18.48
CA LYS A 252 12.90 1.18 19.23
C LYS A 252 11.47 1.01 18.75
N LEU A 253 10.74 2.10 18.48
CA LEU A 253 9.38 2.04 17.96
C LEU A 253 9.35 1.40 16.57
N ALA A 254 10.24 1.81 15.65
CA ALA A 254 10.36 1.22 14.31
C ALA A 254 10.67 -0.28 14.36
N SER A 255 11.66 -0.69 15.18
CA SER A 255 12.04 -2.10 15.36
C SER A 255 10.89 -2.93 15.94
N HIS A 256 10.14 -2.39 16.90
CA HIS A 256 8.98 -3.06 17.47
C HIS A 256 7.89 -3.29 16.43
N CYS A 257 7.52 -2.28 15.65
CA CYS A 257 6.55 -2.42 14.56
C CYS A 257 7.03 -3.43 13.50
N GLN A 258 8.31 -3.37 13.11
CA GLN A 258 8.90 -4.30 12.15
C GLN A 258 8.80 -5.75 12.62
N LYS A 259 9.16 -6.03 13.88
CA LYS A 259 9.11 -7.39 14.45
C LYS A 259 7.69 -7.97 14.43
N ILE A 260 6.68 -7.17 14.81
CA ILE A 260 5.28 -7.59 14.78
C ILE A 260 4.85 -7.94 13.36
N ILE A 261 5.14 -7.05 12.39
CA ILE A 261 4.73 -7.22 11.01
C ILE A 261 5.47 -8.40 10.36
N ALA A 262 6.77 -8.55 10.60
CA ALA A 262 7.57 -9.64 10.07
C ALA A 262 7.09 -11.00 10.58
N SER A 263 6.88 -11.12 11.91
CA SER A 263 6.38 -12.36 12.53
C SER A 263 5.04 -12.80 11.93
N GLU A 264 4.11 -11.87 11.64
CA GLU A 264 2.83 -12.22 11.03
C GLU A 264 2.98 -12.52 9.53
N SER A 265 3.89 -11.81 8.83
CA SER A 265 4.16 -12.05 7.40
C SER A 265 4.74 -13.45 7.14
N GLU A 266 5.58 -13.96 8.04
CA GLU A 266 6.23 -15.27 7.93
C GLU A 266 5.27 -16.45 8.07
N LYS A 267 4.15 -16.31 8.80
CA LYS A 267 3.12 -17.35 8.92
C LYS A 267 2.48 -17.78 7.60
N SER A 268 2.62 -16.97 6.55
CA SER A 268 2.11 -17.27 5.20
C SER A 268 3.05 -18.16 4.38
N ASN A 269 4.31 -18.33 4.83
CA ASN A 269 5.32 -19.07 4.08
C ASN A 269 5.49 -20.52 4.62
N GLN A 270 4.71 -20.89 5.64
CA GLN A 270 4.55 -22.25 6.14
C GLN A 270 3.28 -22.88 5.58
#